data_cdba8de05c13c7c94c3d45f65266b1b4
#
_entry.id   cdba8de05c13c7c94c3d45f65266b1b4
#
_cell.length_a   1.000
_cell.length_b   1.000
_cell.length_c   1.000
_cell.angle_alpha   90.00
_cell.angle_beta   90.00
_cell.angle_gamma   90.00
#
_symmetry.space_group_name_H-M   'P 1'
#
loop_
_entity.id
_entity.type
_entity.pdbx_description
1 polymer ?
#
loop_
_entity_poly.entity_id
_entity_poly.type
_entity_poly.pdbx_seq_one_letter_code
_entity_poly.pdbx_strand_id
1 'polypeptide(L)'
;MKKIITIDGPSGVGKTTIGQEIALNLNYSFFSSGKLYRYISKYSYDVKTSNYDEINLVIDISGNCLINNISYSDDELYNKNINNHSSEIARDPLVRKLVKNTLLTFYNDIPGGLVIEGRDMGSVVFPNAEFKIYLDADENIRGERREHQSGSQETIEEIKQRDHKDMHREESPLVIPENAVVIDNTNKTKEETIEEIIEKLKL
;
A
#
# COMPACT_ATOMS: atom_id res chain seq x y z
N MET A 1 -8.92 -22.34 3.74
CA MET A 1 -9.20 -20.96 3.28
C MET A 1 -7.87 -20.26 2.97
N LYS A 2 -7.80 -19.46 1.93
CA LYS A 2 -6.63 -18.60 1.69
C LYS A 2 -6.51 -17.60 2.83
N LYS A 3 -5.32 -17.46 3.38
CA LYS A 3 -5.07 -16.48 4.46
C LYS A 3 -4.70 -15.13 3.88
N ILE A 4 -5.11 -14.07 4.54
CA ILE A 4 -4.74 -12.70 4.16
C ILE A 4 -4.21 -11.94 5.38
N ILE A 5 -3.09 -11.25 5.17
CA ILE A 5 -2.46 -10.37 6.14
C ILE A 5 -2.48 -8.97 5.54
N THR A 6 -3.11 -8.03 6.23
CA THR A 6 -3.09 -6.61 5.83
C THR A 6 -2.09 -5.84 6.68
N ILE A 7 -1.36 -4.92 6.05
CA ILE A 7 -0.41 -4.03 6.72
C ILE A 7 -0.76 -2.59 6.33
N ASP A 8 -1.37 -1.88 7.27
CA ASP A 8 -1.70 -0.46 7.12
C ASP A 8 -0.77 0.42 7.98
N GLY A 9 -0.74 1.69 7.67
CA GLY A 9 0.07 2.65 8.42
C GLY A 9 0.56 3.81 7.56
N PRO A 10 1.11 4.88 8.17
CA PRO A 10 1.54 6.07 7.47
C PRO A 10 2.76 5.84 6.57
N SER A 11 3.18 6.88 5.86
CA SER A 11 4.35 6.83 4.97
C SER A 11 5.65 6.64 5.76
N GLY A 12 6.63 5.92 5.22
CA GLY A 12 7.96 5.78 5.82
C GLY A 12 8.07 4.78 6.99
N VAL A 13 6.99 4.08 7.39
CA VAL A 13 7.05 3.08 8.48
C VAL A 13 7.64 1.72 8.07
N GLY A 14 7.99 1.52 6.80
CA GLY A 14 8.60 0.28 6.34
C GLY A 14 7.64 -0.84 5.92
N LYS A 15 6.34 -0.53 5.66
CA LYS A 15 5.32 -1.53 5.27
C LYS A 15 5.75 -2.45 4.15
N THR A 16 6.31 -1.90 3.08
CA THR A 16 6.73 -2.67 1.90
C THR A 16 7.83 -3.67 2.26
N THR A 17 8.88 -3.20 2.94
CA THR A 17 10.01 -4.05 3.32
C THR A 17 9.59 -5.15 4.29
N ILE A 18 8.81 -4.80 5.32
CA ILE A 18 8.33 -5.75 6.32
C ILE A 18 7.33 -6.73 5.69
N GLY A 19 6.43 -6.24 4.85
CA GLY A 19 5.42 -7.07 4.18
C GLY A 19 6.03 -8.08 3.21
N GLN A 20 7.07 -7.71 2.47
CA GLN A 20 7.81 -8.61 1.59
C GLN A 20 8.48 -9.74 2.37
N GLU A 21 9.14 -9.44 3.48
CA GLU A 21 9.79 -10.46 4.33
C GLU A 21 8.77 -11.41 4.97
N ILE A 22 7.65 -10.88 5.48
CA ILE A 22 6.57 -11.73 6.03
C ILE A 22 6.01 -12.65 4.92
N ALA A 23 5.77 -12.12 3.74
CA ALA A 23 5.28 -12.91 2.62
C ALA A 23 6.26 -14.02 2.21
N LEU A 24 7.56 -13.69 2.16
CA LEU A 24 8.62 -14.66 1.86
C LEU A 24 8.66 -15.78 2.91
N ASN A 25 8.64 -15.44 4.19
CA ASN A 25 8.69 -16.41 5.29
C ASN A 25 7.48 -17.35 5.31
N LEU A 26 6.32 -16.87 4.88
CA LEU A 26 5.07 -17.65 4.85
C LEU A 26 4.81 -18.32 3.49
N ASN A 27 5.65 -18.08 2.49
CA ASN A 27 5.41 -18.49 1.10
C ASN A 27 4.05 -17.97 0.57
N TYR A 28 3.76 -16.69 0.84
CA TYR A 28 2.59 -15.96 0.37
C TYR A 28 2.97 -14.99 -0.74
N SER A 29 1.98 -14.60 -1.56
CA SER A 29 2.14 -13.47 -2.46
C SER A 29 2.21 -12.16 -1.68
N PHE A 30 2.98 -11.19 -2.20
CA PHE A 30 3.03 -9.83 -1.66
C PHE A 30 2.51 -8.84 -2.68
N PHE A 31 1.74 -7.84 -2.22
CA PHE A 31 1.33 -6.75 -3.08
C PHE A 31 1.24 -5.40 -2.34
N SER A 32 1.72 -4.34 -3.00
CA SER A 32 1.58 -2.95 -2.52
C SER A 32 0.43 -2.28 -3.27
N SER A 33 -0.66 -1.96 -2.55
CA SER A 33 -1.84 -1.31 -3.15
C SER A 33 -1.53 0.07 -3.74
N GLY A 34 -0.55 0.77 -3.18
CA GLY A 34 -0.08 2.06 -3.68
C GLY A 34 0.45 2.00 -5.12
N LYS A 35 0.87 0.83 -5.59
CA LYS A 35 1.31 0.63 -6.98
C LYS A 35 0.16 0.88 -7.96
N LEU A 36 -1.06 0.44 -7.66
CA LEU A 36 -2.22 0.62 -8.55
C LEU A 36 -2.59 2.09 -8.73
N TYR A 37 -2.58 2.86 -7.64
CA TYR A 37 -2.82 4.31 -7.74
C TYR A 37 -1.77 5.01 -8.60
N ARG A 38 -0.51 4.57 -8.54
CA ARG A 38 0.55 5.09 -9.42
C ARG A 38 0.35 4.69 -10.87
N TYR A 39 -0.09 3.47 -11.14
CA TYR A 39 -0.47 3.03 -12.49
C TYR A 39 -1.55 3.92 -13.10
N ILE A 40 -2.64 4.15 -12.35
CA ILE A 40 -3.74 5.03 -12.79
C ILE A 40 -3.22 6.46 -12.98
N SER A 41 -2.41 6.96 -12.06
CA SER A 41 -1.81 8.29 -12.13
C SER A 41 -0.96 8.46 -13.40
N LYS A 42 -0.03 7.54 -13.63
CA LYS A 42 0.87 7.57 -14.80
C LYS A 42 0.08 7.48 -16.11
N TYR A 43 -0.86 6.55 -16.20
CA TYR A 43 -1.75 6.42 -17.36
C TYR A 43 -2.52 7.70 -17.62
N SER A 44 -3.11 8.31 -16.58
CA SER A 44 -3.86 9.56 -16.71
C SER A 44 -3.01 10.71 -17.25
N TYR A 45 -1.75 10.79 -16.85
CA TYR A 45 -0.80 11.76 -17.39
C TYR A 45 -0.48 11.51 -18.88
N ASP A 46 -0.24 10.25 -19.23
CA ASP A 46 0.19 9.90 -20.60
C ASP A 46 -0.93 10.14 -21.62
N VAL A 47 -2.16 9.75 -21.27
CA VAL A 47 -3.32 9.88 -22.18
C VAL A 47 -4.14 11.16 -21.94
N LYS A 48 -3.74 11.99 -20.97
CA LYS A 48 -4.40 13.25 -20.61
C LYS A 48 -5.91 13.06 -20.32
N THR A 49 -6.23 12.05 -19.53
CA THR A 49 -7.62 11.73 -19.16
C THR A 49 -7.85 11.87 -17.65
N SER A 50 -9.06 12.27 -17.28
CA SER A 50 -9.63 12.15 -15.93
C SER A 50 -10.86 11.24 -15.91
N ASN A 51 -11.15 10.54 -17.02
CA ASN A 51 -12.20 9.54 -17.08
C ASN A 51 -11.65 8.19 -16.66
N TYR A 52 -12.04 7.72 -15.48
CA TYR A 52 -11.59 6.46 -14.89
C TYR A 52 -12.52 5.28 -15.19
N ASP A 53 -13.74 5.53 -15.76
CA ASP A 53 -14.73 4.48 -16.03
C ASP A 53 -14.28 3.50 -17.12
N GLU A 54 -13.40 3.94 -18.04
CA GLU A 54 -12.92 3.15 -19.16
C GLU A 54 -11.58 2.47 -18.88
N ILE A 55 -11.09 2.55 -17.62
CA ILE A 55 -9.83 1.94 -17.24
C ILE A 55 -10.02 0.45 -16.93
N ASN A 56 -9.28 -0.38 -17.66
CA ASN A 56 -9.10 -1.79 -17.33
C ASN A 56 -7.76 -1.97 -16.60
N LEU A 57 -7.82 -2.22 -15.29
CA LEU A 57 -6.66 -2.42 -14.43
C LEU A 57 -6.61 -3.88 -13.96
N VAL A 58 -5.51 -4.56 -14.24
CA VAL A 58 -5.34 -5.99 -13.97
C VAL A 58 -4.03 -6.24 -13.25
N ILE A 59 -4.05 -7.21 -12.33
CA ILE A 59 -2.84 -7.79 -11.71
C ILE A 59 -2.83 -9.27 -12.10
N ASP A 60 -1.73 -9.74 -12.70
CA ASP A 60 -1.55 -11.17 -12.97
C ASP A 60 -1.16 -11.94 -11.68
N ILE A 61 -1.19 -13.26 -11.74
CA ILE A 61 -0.87 -14.14 -10.60
C ILE A 61 0.57 -13.97 -10.08
N SER A 62 1.45 -13.36 -10.87
CA SER A 62 2.84 -13.03 -10.49
C SER A 62 2.97 -11.63 -9.88
N GLY A 63 1.87 -10.85 -9.79
CA GLY A 63 1.87 -9.49 -9.25
C GLY A 63 2.26 -8.40 -10.26
N ASN A 64 2.34 -8.72 -11.56
CA ASN A 64 2.55 -7.70 -12.58
C ASN A 64 1.25 -6.95 -12.86
N CYS A 65 1.35 -5.63 -13.01
CA CYS A 65 0.22 -4.78 -13.28
C CYS A 65 0.14 -4.38 -14.75
N LEU A 66 -1.08 -4.34 -15.27
CA LEU A 66 -1.40 -3.80 -16.59
C LEU A 66 -2.56 -2.82 -16.47
N ILE A 67 -2.47 -1.70 -17.15
CA ILE A 67 -3.57 -0.74 -17.32
C ILE A 67 -3.83 -0.55 -18.81
N ASN A 68 -5.02 -0.94 -19.27
CA ASN A 68 -5.37 -0.95 -20.71
C ASN A 68 -4.28 -1.62 -21.57
N ASN A 69 -3.74 -2.76 -21.11
CA ASN A 69 -2.64 -3.53 -21.70
C ASN A 69 -1.26 -2.81 -21.73
N ILE A 70 -1.10 -1.72 -20.99
CA ILE A 70 0.19 -1.00 -20.84
C ILE A 70 0.78 -1.38 -19.47
N SER A 71 2.09 -1.69 -19.46
CA SER A 71 2.89 -1.83 -18.24
C SER A 71 3.83 -0.64 -18.09
N TYR A 72 4.16 -0.31 -16.85
CA TYR A 72 5.11 0.74 -16.51
C TYR A 72 6.23 0.18 -15.64
N SER A 73 7.44 0.67 -15.82
CA SER A 73 8.58 0.39 -14.97
C SER A 73 8.47 1.11 -13.61
N ASP A 74 9.19 0.63 -12.63
CA ASP A 74 9.20 1.29 -11.32
C ASP A 74 9.75 2.73 -11.40
N ASP A 75 10.74 3.01 -12.27
CA ASP A 75 11.28 4.36 -12.47
C ASP A 75 10.22 5.34 -13.02
N GLU A 76 9.29 4.86 -13.85
CA GLU A 76 8.17 5.66 -14.34
C GLU A 76 7.11 5.92 -13.26
N LEU A 77 6.95 4.99 -12.31
CA LEU A 77 5.92 5.05 -11.28
C LEU A 77 6.36 5.80 -10.02
N TYR A 78 7.64 5.73 -9.66
CA TYR A 78 8.13 6.25 -8.38
C TYR A 78 8.90 7.56 -8.56
N ASN A 79 8.20 8.60 -9.01
CA ASN A 79 8.69 9.98 -9.07
C ASN A 79 7.73 10.93 -8.37
N LYS A 80 8.20 12.15 -8.07
CA LYS A 80 7.48 13.15 -7.29
C LYS A 80 6.10 13.49 -7.87
N ASN A 81 6.01 13.67 -9.19
CA ASN A 81 4.74 14.06 -9.84
C ASN A 81 3.70 12.95 -9.73
N ILE A 82 4.10 11.71 -10.00
CA ILE A 82 3.21 10.54 -9.89
C ILE A 82 2.84 10.29 -8.43
N ASN A 83 3.77 10.44 -7.48
CA ASN A 83 3.47 10.31 -6.05
C ASN A 83 2.41 11.31 -5.58
N ASN A 84 2.53 12.58 -5.97
CA ASN A 84 1.57 13.62 -5.60
C ASN A 84 0.20 13.35 -6.22
N HIS A 85 0.14 13.13 -7.53
CA HIS A 85 -1.11 12.87 -8.22
C HIS A 85 -1.79 11.57 -7.76
N SER A 86 -1.02 10.51 -7.47
CA SER A 86 -1.58 9.27 -6.92
C SER A 86 -2.29 9.47 -5.58
N SER A 87 -1.79 10.41 -4.75
CA SER A 87 -2.45 10.78 -3.49
C SER A 87 -3.72 11.61 -3.71
N GLU A 88 -3.78 12.39 -4.78
CA GLU A 88 -4.97 13.17 -5.16
C GLU A 88 -6.08 12.26 -5.68
N ILE A 89 -5.78 11.41 -6.66
CA ILE A 89 -6.77 10.49 -7.24
C ILE A 89 -7.23 9.41 -6.26
N ALA A 90 -6.46 9.11 -5.21
CA ALA A 90 -6.86 8.20 -4.15
C ALA A 90 -8.06 8.72 -3.31
N ARG A 91 -8.54 9.94 -3.54
CA ARG A 91 -9.76 10.49 -2.96
C ARG A 91 -10.99 10.25 -3.83
N ASP A 92 -10.78 9.91 -5.11
CA ASP A 92 -11.88 9.70 -6.06
C ASP A 92 -12.55 8.34 -5.79
N PRO A 93 -13.87 8.30 -5.53
CA PRO A 93 -14.60 7.06 -5.25
C PRO A 93 -14.56 6.05 -6.40
N LEU A 94 -14.51 6.49 -7.67
CA LEU A 94 -14.42 5.61 -8.84
C LEU A 94 -13.04 4.93 -8.88
N VAL A 95 -11.98 5.70 -8.66
CA VAL A 95 -10.60 5.14 -8.57
C VAL A 95 -10.50 4.14 -7.43
N ARG A 96 -11.07 4.44 -6.26
CA ARG A 96 -11.07 3.52 -5.12
C ARG A 96 -11.83 2.24 -5.41
N LYS A 97 -12.99 2.35 -6.03
CA LYS A 97 -13.80 1.19 -6.44
C LYS A 97 -13.03 0.31 -7.43
N LEU A 98 -12.39 0.92 -8.42
CA LEU A 98 -11.56 0.23 -9.41
C LEU A 98 -10.42 -0.53 -8.71
N VAL A 99 -9.62 0.16 -7.88
CA VAL A 99 -8.51 -0.44 -7.14
C VAL A 99 -8.99 -1.57 -6.23
N LYS A 100 -10.08 -1.36 -5.46
CA LYS A 100 -10.64 -2.40 -4.59
C LYS A 100 -11.04 -3.65 -5.37
N ASN A 101 -11.76 -3.49 -6.47
CA ASN A 101 -12.19 -4.62 -7.30
C ASN A 101 -10.99 -5.38 -7.88
N THR A 102 -9.99 -4.67 -8.38
CA THR A 102 -8.74 -5.27 -8.91
C THR A 102 -8.02 -6.09 -7.83
N LEU A 103 -7.91 -5.57 -6.60
CA LEU A 103 -7.27 -6.28 -5.49
C LEU A 103 -8.06 -7.52 -5.05
N LEU A 104 -9.39 -7.44 -5.02
CA LEU A 104 -10.25 -8.59 -4.71
C LEU A 104 -10.13 -9.69 -5.78
N THR A 105 -10.09 -9.32 -7.05
CA THR A 105 -9.86 -10.26 -8.16
C THR A 105 -8.49 -10.92 -8.02
N PHE A 106 -7.43 -10.14 -7.84
CA PHE A 106 -6.09 -10.66 -7.63
C PHE A 106 -6.03 -11.66 -6.46
N TYR A 107 -6.62 -11.32 -5.31
CA TYR A 107 -6.68 -12.23 -4.16
C TYR A 107 -7.40 -13.56 -4.49
N ASN A 108 -8.45 -13.51 -5.29
CA ASN A 108 -9.17 -14.71 -5.70
C ASN A 108 -8.34 -15.59 -6.65
N ASP A 109 -7.54 -15.00 -7.50
CA ASP A 109 -6.81 -15.68 -8.57
C ASP A 109 -5.48 -16.30 -8.11
N ILE A 110 -4.78 -15.71 -7.13
CA ILE A 110 -3.53 -16.28 -6.63
C ILE A 110 -3.73 -17.61 -5.92
N PRO A 111 -2.78 -18.55 -6.00
CA PRO A 111 -2.96 -19.90 -5.46
C PRO A 111 -2.81 -20.01 -3.94
N GLY A 112 -2.19 -19.02 -3.28
CA GLY A 112 -1.80 -19.08 -1.87
C GLY A 112 -2.36 -17.95 -1.02
N GLY A 113 -1.73 -17.69 0.12
CA GLY A 113 -2.02 -16.54 0.97
C GLY A 113 -1.52 -15.22 0.37
N LEU A 114 -2.00 -14.10 0.90
CA LEU A 114 -1.62 -12.76 0.49
C LEU A 114 -1.17 -11.93 1.69
N VAL A 115 -0.03 -11.25 1.55
CA VAL A 115 0.34 -10.09 2.36
C VAL A 115 0.13 -8.85 1.50
N ILE A 116 -0.71 -7.94 1.96
CA ILE A 116 -1.01 -6.71 1.21
C ILE A 116 -0.82 -5.48 2.09
N GLU A 117 -0.16 -4.46 1.56
CA GLU A 117 0.06 -3.22 2.29
C GLU A 117 -0.65 -2.03 1.65
N GLY A 118 -1.03 -1.06 2.51
CA GLY A 118 -1.69 0.16 2.06
C GLY A 118 -1.96 1.16 3.16
N ARG A 119 -3.18 1.74 3.12
CA ARG A 119 -3.70 2.70 4.08
C ARG A 119 -5.03 2.28 4.69
N ASP A 120 -5.75 1.43 3.99
CA ASP A 120 -7.12 1.03 4.28
C ASP A 120 -7.39 -0.44 3.92
N MET A 121 -6.31 -1.23 3.87
CA MET A 121 -6.42 -2.64 3.47
C MET A 121 -7.23 -3.44 4.52
N GLY A 122 -6.94 -3.25 5.79
CA GLY A 122 -7.63 -3.95 6.89
C GLY A 122 -8.94 -3.28 7.35
N SER A 123 -9.16 -2.02 7.01
CA SER A 123 -10.39 -1.31 7.39
C SER A 123 -11.47 -1.35 6.32
N VAL A 124 -11.11 -1.29 5.01
CA VAL A 124 -12.06 -1.12 3.90
C VAL A 124 -11.97 -2.20 2.83
N VAL A 125 -10.75 -2.58 2.40
CA VAL A 125 -10.59 -3.50 1.26
C VAL A 125 -10.79 -4.94 1.71
N PHE A 126 -10.14 -5.35 2.80
CA PHE A 126 -10.22 -6.69 3.40
C PHE A 126 -10.60 -6.60 4.89
N PRO A 127 -11.81 -6.11 5.23
CA PRO A 127 -12.21 -5.92 6.63
C PRO A 127 -12.28 -7.23 7.42
N ASN A 128 -12.39 -8.35 6.74
CA ASN A 128 -12.39 -9.70 7.31
C ASN A 128 -11.03 -10.42 7.17
N ALA A 129 -9.93 -9.67 6.96
CA ALA A 129 -8.60 -10.26 6.94
C ALA A 129 -8.31 -10.99 8.26
N GLU A 130 -7.69 -12.18 8.15
CA GLU A 130 -7.38 -13.03 9.31
C GLU A 130 -6.37 -12.34 10.24
N PHE A 131 -5.42 -11.62 9.67
CA PHE A 131 -4.44 -10.85 10.41
C PHE A 131 -4.39 -9.42 9.89
N LYS A 132 -4.50 -8.47 10.79
CA LYS A 132 -4.41 -7.05 10.50
C LYS A 132 -3.29 -6.44 11.32
N ILE A 133 -2.40 -5.76 10.66
CA ILE A 133 -1.26 -5.07 11.27
C ILE A 133 -1.40 -3.59 10.96
N TYR A 134 -1.21 -2.76 11.97
CA TYR A 134 -1.02 -1.33 11.81
C TYR A 134 0.40 -0.98 12.26
N LEU A 135 1.24 -0.59 11.32
CA LEU A 135 2.60 -0.14 11.60
C LEU A 135 2.59 1.35 11.86
N ASP A 136 3.25 1.77 12.93
CA ASP A 136 3.47 3.16 13.27
C ASP A 136 4.93 3.43 13.64
N ALA A 137 5.35 4.68 13.57
CA ALA A 137 6.64 5.17 14.04
C ALA A 137 6.60 6.69 14.23
N ASP A 138 7.54 7.22 15.02
CA ASP A 138 7.75 8.66 15.15
C ASP A 138 7.84 9.34 13.78
N GLU A 139 7.19 10.49 13.66
CA GLU A 139 7.03 11.20 12.40
C GLU A 139 8.37 11.65 11.79
N ASN A 140 9.33 12.04 12.61
CA ASN A 140 10.65 12.46 12.14
C ASN A 140 11.45 11.25 11.63
N ILE A 141 11.40 10.13 12.36
CA ILE A 141 12.04 8.88 11.95
C ILE A 141 11.46 8.37 10.61
N ARG A 142 10.15 8.46 10.44
CA ARG A 142 9.50 8.12 9.15
C ARG A 142 9.96 9.03 8.02
N GLY A 143 10.10 10.32 8.31
CA GLY A 143 10.61 11.30 7.36
C GLY A 143 12.04 10.97 6.92
N GLU A 144 12.94 10.73 7.86
CA GLU A 144 14.34 10.35 7.59
C GLU A 144 14.45 9.06 6.77
N ARG A 145 13.70 8.02 7.16
CA ARG A 145 13.66 6.75 6.42
C ARG A 145 13.21 6.95 4.96
N ARG A 146 12.21 7.80 4.75
CA ARG A 146 11.66 8.05 3.42
C ARG A 146 12.60 8.90 2.57
N GLU A 147 13.23 9.91 3.15
CA GLU A 147 14.23 10.73 2.48
C GLU A 147 15.39 9.88 1.96
N HIS A 148 15.92 8.98 2.80
CA HIS A 148 16.93 8.03 2.39
C HIS A 148 16.46 7.10 1.26
N GLN A 149 15.21 6.62 1.32
CA GLN A 149 14.63 5.72 0.31
C GLN A 149 14.39 6.40 -1.03
N SER A 150 13.94 7.65 -1.03
CA SER A 150 13.60 8.40 -2.24
C SER A 150 14.80 9.15 -2.86
N GLY A 151 16.00 9.05 -2.25
CA GLY A 151 17.15 9.83 -2.69
C GLY A 151 16.89 11.33 -2.57
N SER A 152 16.21 11.77 -1.50
CA SER A 152 15.86 13.17 -1.22
C SER A 152 14.84 13.78 -2.21
N GLN A 153 14.06 12.96 -2.92
CA GLN A 153 12.99 13.45 -3.81
C GLN A 153 11.72 13.89 -3.08
N GLU A 154 11.47 13.37 -1.87
CA GLU A 154 10.35 13.75 -1.01
C GLU A 154 10.90 14.31 0.30
N THR A 155 10.45 15.49 0.71
CA THR A 155 10.83 16.11 1.99
C THR A 155 9.98 15.57 3.15
N ILE A 156 10.50 15.70 4.38
CA ILE A 156 9.76 15.33 5.59
C ILE A 156 8.39 16.04 5.64
N GLU A 157 8.35 17.33 5.27
CA GLU A 157 7.11 18.11 5.25
C GLU A 157 6.09 17.58 4.23
N GLU A 158 6.52 17.17 3.05
CA GLU A 158 5.63 16.57 2.05
C GLU A 158 5.05 15.23 2.53
N ILE A 159 5.83 14.46 3.27
CA ILE A 159 5.38 13.21 3.89
C ILE A 159 4.32 13.46 4.95
N LYS A 160 4.54 14.46 5.84
CA LYS A 160 3.57 14.89 6.85
C LYS A 160 2.26 15.36 6.23
N GLN A 161 2.34 16.18 5.21
CA GLN A 161 1.15 16.65 4.46
C GLN A 161 0.38 15.52 3.81
N ARG A 162 1.09 14.52 3.26
CA ARG A 162 0.48 13.34 2.68
C ARG A 162 -0.23 12.49 3.72
N ASP A 163 0.43 12.20 4.84
CA ASP A 163 -0.17 11.42 5.93
C ASP A 163 -1.38 12.16 6.51
N HIS A 164 -1.30 13.48 6.69
CA HIS A 164 -2.44 14.29 7.12
C HIS A 164 -3.62 14.17 6.13
N LYS A 165 -3.35 14.23 4.83
CA LYS A 165 -4.38 14.02 3.78
C LYS A 165 -4.99 12.62 3.84
N ASP A 166 -4.17 11.58 4.04
CA ASP A 166 -4.61 10.19 4.13
C ASP A 166 -5.49 9.94 5.38
N MET A 167 -5.18 10.59 6.51
CA MET A 167 -5.94 10.47 7.76
C MET A 167 -7.28 11.21 7.73
N HIS A 168 -7.38 12.33 6.97
CA HIS A 168 -8.54 13.22 7.00
C HIS A 168 -9.39 13.19 5.72
N ARG A 169 -9.13 12.25 4.81
CA ARG A 169 -9.99 12.09 3.62
C ARG A 169 -11.35 11.49 4.01
N GLU A 170 -12.41 11.91 3.32
CA GLU A 170 -13.76 11.43 3.58
C GLU A 170 -13.91 9.94 3.24
N GLU A 171 -13.33 9.52 2.11
CA GLU A 171 -13.39 8.15 1.64
C GLU A 171 -12.17 7.35 2.10
N SER A 172 -12.42 6.26 2.85
CA SER A 172 -11.39 5.30 3.28
C SER A 172 -10.18 5.95 3.98
N PRO A 173 -10.37 6.70 5.07
CA PRO A 173 -9.28 7.33 5.78
C PRO A 173 -8.28 6.31 6.30
N LEU A 174 -7.03 6.73 6.48
CA LEU A 174 -6.04 5.95 7.21
C LEU A 174 -6.45 5.92 8.69
N VAL A 175 -6.93 4.78 9.12
CA VAL A 175 -7.32 4.50 10.52
C VAL A 175 -6.71 3.17 10.96
N ILE A 176 -6.60 2.97 12.27
CA ILE A 176 -6.26 1.66 12.82
C ILE A 176 -7.45 0.73 12.58
N PRO A 177 -7.29 -0.36 11.80
CA PRO A 177 -8.38 -1.29 11.54
C PRO A 177 -8.85 -1.96 12.85
N GLU A 178 -10.13 -2.29 12.89
CA GLU A 178 -10.68 -3.05 14.00
C GLU A 178 -9.95 -4.40 14.16
N ASN A 179 -9.58 -4.75 15.41
CA ASN A 179 -8.79 -5.93 15.74
C ASN A 179 -7.38 -5.98 15.14
N ALA A 180 -6.82 -4.85 14.70
CA ALA A 180 -5.45 -4.80 14.24
C ALA A 180 -4.46 -4.85 15.39
N VAL A 181 -3.35 -5.56 15.17
CA VAL A 181 -2.18 -5.49 16.04
C VAL A 181 -1.39 -4.24 15.66
N VAL A 182 -1.27 -3.33 16.62
CA VAL A 182 -0.48 -2.09 16.46
C VAL A 182 0.97 -2.38 16.85
N ILE A 183 1.88 -2.03 15.95
CA ILE A 183 3.33 -2.17 16.11
C ILE A 183 3.97 -0.81 15.95
N ASP A 184 4.53 -0.27 17.01
CA ASP A 184 5.42 0.90 16.94
C ASP A 184 6.85 0.40 16.69
N ASN A 185 7.42 0.81 15.56
CA ASN A 185 8.76 0.44 15.17
C ASN A 185 9.75 1.62 15.18
N THR A 186 9.44 2.68 15.91
CA THR A 186 10.28 3.89 16.02
C THR A 186 11.74 3.55 16.30
N ASN A 187 11.97 2.74 17.33
CA ASN A 187 13.31 2.37 17.81
C ASN A 187 13.67 0.91 17.52
N LYS A 188 13.04 0.29 16.53
CA LYS A 188 13.25 -1.12 16.17
C LYS A 188 13.91 -1.26 14.82
N THR A 189 14.74 -2.26 14.70
CA THR A 189 15.23 -2.74 13.42
C THR A 189 14.11 -3.43 12.64
N LYS A 190 14.38 -3.70 11.36
CA LYS A 190 13.46 -4.49 10.53
C LYS A 190 13.23 -5.88 11.14
N GLU A 191 14.29 -6.52 11.57
CA GLU A 191 14.30 -7.87 12.15
C GLU A 191 13.46 -7.92 13.43
N GLU A 192 13.70 -7.03 14.38
CA GLU A 192 12.95 -6.92 15.64
C GLU A 192 11.46 -6.66 15.39
N THR A 193 11.14 -5.85 14.37
CA THR A 193 9.75 -5.58 14.00
C THR A 193 9.05 -6.82 13.46
N ILE A 194 9.75 -7.59 12.61
CA ILE A 194 9.20 -8.83 12.04
C ILE A 194 9.02 -9.90 13.12
N GLU A 195 10.01 -10.07 14.01
CA GLU A 195 9.91 -11.02 15.14
C GLU A 195 8.71 -10.70 16.02
N GLU A 196 8.50 -9.44 16.39
CA GLU A 196 7.34 -9.02 17.17
C GLU A 196 6.00 -9.30 16.46
N ILE A 197 5.95 -9.07 15.14
CA ILE A 197 4.76 -9.36 14.33
C ILE A 197 4.46 -10.87 14.37
N ILE A 198 5.47 -11.70 14.10
CA ILE A 198 5.32 -13.16 14.08
C ILE A 198 4.86 -13.68 15.43
N GLU A 199 5.46 -13.18 16.54
CA GLU A 199 5.09 -13.55 17.90
C GLU A 199 3.63 -13.17 18.22
N LYS A 200 3.25 -11.91 17.95
CA LYS A 200 1.91 -11.41 18.26
C LYS A 200 0.80 -12.08 17.44
N LEU A 201 1.09 -12.40 16.20
CA LEU A 201 0.13 -13.08 15.32
C LEU A 201 0.17 -14.60 15.43
N LYS A 202 1.16 -15.16 16.14
CA LYS A 202 1.38 -16.61 16.27
C LYS A 202 1.48 -17.30 14.91
N LEU A 203 2.23 -16.67 14.02
CA LEU A 203 2.48 -17.14 12.65
C LEU A 203 3.61 -18.16 12.60
#